data_1f4aabc1e7b6f2f746bd7b57ab86105e
#
_entry.id   1f4aabc1e7b6f2f746bd7b57ab86105e
#
_cell.length_a   1.000
_cell.length_b   1.000
_cell.length_c   1.000
_cell.angle_alpha   90.00
_cell.angle_beta   90.00
_cell.angle_gamma   90.00
#
_symmetry.space_group_name_H-M   'P 1'
#
loop_
_entity.id
_entity.type
_entity.pdbx_description
1 polymer ?
#
loop_
_entity_poly.entity_id
_entity_poly.type
_entity_poly.pdbx_seq_one_letter_code
_entity_poly.pdbx_strand_id
1 'polypeptide(L)'
;MNKVLSKRILRDLKENFMRYLALIVMIILCMYIIVSVVAAADTIIDGSTAAAEKNMVEDGHFSVFLPLTSAQEKEITDKGVTLEKMSYIDVEADCGGTLRIFRNRKSIDLIDIDNGRTAETTGEAFLEKRYCEEHDLSVG
;
A
#
# COMPACT_ATOMS: atom_id res chain seq x y z
N MET A 1 -33.61 16.10 -45.90
CA MET A 1 -33.72 16.47 -44.47
C MET A 1 -34.32 17.88 -44.39
N ASN A 2 -35.50 18.00 -43.79
CA ASN A 2 -36.31 19.22 -43.92
C ASN A 2 -35.68 20.46 -43.23
N LYS A 3 -35.35 21.49 -44.01
CA LYS A 3 -34.84 22.80 -43.51
C LYS A 3 -35.72 23.42 -42.41
N VAL A 4 -37.02 23.08 -42.37
CA VAL A 4 -37.96 23.53 -41.37
C VAL A 4 -37.70 22.90 -39.99
N LEU A 5 -37.37 21.59 -39.95
CA LEU A 5 -37.02 20.87 -38.73
C LEU A 5 -35.74 21.40 -38.09
N SER A 6 -34.68 21.64 -38.88
CA SER A 6 -33.43 22.18 -38.40
C SER A 6 -33.56 23.58 -37.78
N LYS A 7 -34.41 24.45 -38.38
CA LYS A 7 -34.70 25.77 -37.82
C LYS A 7 -35.47 25.70 -36.49
N ARG A 8 -36.38 24.72 -36.37
CA ARG A 8 -37.15 24.53 -35.14
C ARG A 8 -36.26 24.02 -33.98
N ILE A 9 -35.36 23.06 -34.27
CA ILE A 9 -34.39 22.54 -33.29
C ILE A 9 -33.46 23.64 -32.80
N LEU A 10 -32.91 24.47 -33.71
CA LEU A 10 -32.04 25.58 -33.35
C LEU A 10 -32.72 26.65 -32.47
N ARG A 11 -34.01 26.92 -32.75
CA ARG A 11 -34.78 27.86 -31.93
C ARG A 11 -35.07 27.28 -30.54
N ASP A 12 -35.46 26.04 -30.44
CA ASP A 12 -35.72 25.33 -29.17
C ASP A 12 -34.44 25.24 -28.34
N LEU A 13 -33.28 24.99 -28.97
CA LEU A 13 -31.98 24.98 -28.36
C LEU A 13 -31.60 26.37 -27.74
N LYS A 14 -31.92 27.44 -28.48
CA LYS A 14 -31.67 28.81 -27.99
C LYS A 14 -32.58 29.20 -26.81
N GLU A 15 -33.85 28.86 -26.90
CA GLU A 15 -34.87 29.16 -25.87
C GLU A 15 -34.56 28.39 -24.55
N ASN A 16 -34.02 27.18 -24.66
CA ASN A 16 -33.73 26.31 -23.52
C ASN A 16 -32.22 26.12 -23.29
N PHE A 17 -31.38 27.04 -23.75
CA PHE A 17 -29.92 26.90 -23.72
C PHE A 17 -29.36 26.50 -22.35
N MET A 18 -29.79 27.17 -21.29
CA MET A 18 -29.32 26.89 -19.92
C MET A 18 -29.66 25.49 -19.46
N ARG A 19 -30.82 24.96 -19.85
CA ARG A 19 -31.22 23.59 -19.54
C ARG A 19 -30.33 22.55 -20.22
N TYR A 20 -30.03 22.74 -21.51
CA TYR A 20 -29.16 21.83 -22.25
C TYR A 20 -27.71 21.94 -21.77
N LEU A 21 -27.25 23.15 -21.47
CA LEU A 21 -25.92 23.39 -20.91
C LEU A 21 -25.74 22.66 -19.56
N ALA A 22 -26.71 22.80 -18.66
CA ALA A 22 -26.69 22.12 -17.37
C ALA A 22 -26.63 20.60 -17.53
N LEU A 23 -27.38 20.06 -18.48
CA LEU A 23 -27.40 18.62 -18.76
C LEU A 23 -26.06 18.14 -19.31
N ILE A 24 -25.43 18.88 -20.21
CA ILE A 24 -24.08 18.57 -20.75
C ILE A 24 -23.04 18.59 -19.62
N VAL A 25 -23.05 19.65 -18.81
CA VAL A 25 -22.12 19.76 -17.67
C VAL A 25 -22.30 18.58 -16.71
N MET A 26 -23.53 18.22 -16.40
CA MET A 26 -23.84 17.09 -15.53
C MET A 26 -23.30 15.75 -16.09
N ILE A 27 -23.48 15.51 -17.39
CA ILE A 27 -22.96 14.31 -18.06
C ILE A 27 -21.42 14.30 -17.97
N ILE A 28 -20.75 15.43 -18.28
CA ILE A 28 -19.30 15.53 -18.21
C ILE A 28 -18.80 15.25 -16.80
N LEU A 29 -19.45 15.84 -15.78
CA LEU A 29 -19.07 15.60 -14.38
C LEU A 29 -19.23 14.13 -13.97
N CYS A 30 -20.34 13.50 -14.36
CA CYS A 30 -20.56 12.08 -14.09
C CYS A 30 -19.46 11.21 -14.72
N MET A 31 -19.16 11.44 -16.00
CA MET A 31 -18.08 10.72 -16.70
C MET A 31 -16.72 10.94 -16.03
N TYR A 32 -16.42 12.18 -15.65
CA TYR A 32 -15.18 12.52 -14.96
C TYR A 32 -15.05 11.78 -13.61
N ILE A 33 -16.09 11.74 -12.81
CA ILE A 33 -16.11 11.02 -11.53
C ILE A 33 -15.84 9.53 -11.73
N ILE A 34 -16.53 8.90 -12.69
CA ILE A 34 -16.35 7.47 -12.98
C ILE A 34 -14.89 7.17 -13.36
N VAL A 35 -14.34 7.92 -14.30
CA VAL A 35 -12.95 7.73 -14.75
C VAL A 35 -11.96 7.96 -13.61
N SER A 36 -12.18 8.99 -12.81
CA SER A 36 -11.31 9.30 -11.65
C SER A 36 -11.30 8.19 -10.61
N VAL A 37 -12.45 7.62 -10.29
CA VAL A 37 -12.55 6.52 -9.33
C VAL A 37 -11.87 5.26 -9.84
N VAL A 38 -12.06 4.90 -11.10
CA VAL A 38 -11.40 3.74 -11.71
C VAL A 38 -9.89 3.93 -11.73
N ALA A 39 -9.41 5.09 -12.20
CA ALA A 39 -7.97 5.38 -12.24
C ALA A 39 -7.32 5.37 -10.85
N ALA A 40 -8.02 5.88 -9.82
CA ALA A 40 -7.54 5.84 -8.45
C ALA A 40 -7.45 4.39 -7.92
N ALA A 41 -8.46 3.56 -8.22
CA ALA A 41 -8.45 2.15 -7.83
C ALA A 41 -7.29 1.38 -8.48
N ASP A 42 -7.07 1.55 -9.78
CA ASP A 42 -5.96 0.93 -10.50
C ASP A 42 -4.60 1.36 -9.90
N THR A 43 -4.42 2.66 -9.64
CA THR A 43 -3.19 3.18 -9.03
C THR A 43 -2.91 2.56 -7.66
N ILE A 44 -3.94 2.38 -6.84
CA ILE A 44 -3.79 1.77 -5.51
C ILE A 44 -3.42 0.29 -5.64
N ILE A 45 -4.09 -0.44 -6.53
CA ILE A 45 -3.84 -1.87 -6.76
C ILE A 45 -2.41 -2.08 -7.27
N ASP A 46 -2.02 -1.35 -8.31
CA ASP A 46 -0.68 -1.45 -8.90
C ASP A 46 0.40 -1.06 -7.88
N GLY A 47 0.18 0.02 -7.13
CA GLY A 47 1.11 0.47 -6.09
C GLY A 47 1.26 -0.55 -4.95
N SER A 48 0.17 -1.14 -4.49
CA SER A 48 0.22 -2.16 -3.43
C SER A 48 0.88 -3.46 -3.91
N THR A 49 0.61 -3.89 -5.15
CA THR A 49 1.24 -5.06 -5.73
C THR A 49 2.75 -4.85 -5.92
N ALA A 50 3.15 -3.71 -6.48
CA ALA A 50 4.55 -3.37 -6.65
C ALA A 50 5.30 -3.27 -5.31
N ALA A 51 4.67 -2.73 -4.27
CA ALA A 51 5.23 -2.67 -2.93
C ALA A 51 5.36 -4.08 -2.30
N ALA A 52 4.37 -4.94 -2.49
CA ALA A 52 4.40 -6.32 -2.01
C ALA A 52 5.52 -7.13 -2.68
N GLU A 53 5.66 -7.01 -4.00
CA GLU A 53 6.74 -7.66 -4.75
C GLU A 53 8.12 -7.12 -4.36
N LYS A 54 8.28 -5.79 -4.27
CA LYS A 54 9.54 -5.15 -3.88
C LYS A 54 10.01 -5.60 -2.51
N ASN A 55 9.10 -5.69 -1.56
CA ASN A 55 9.40 -6.01 -0.17
C ASN A 55 9.30 -7.51 0.13
N MET A 56 9.07 -8.34 -0.89
CA MET A 56 8.93 -9.79 -0.74
C MET A 56 7.96 -10.15 0.39
N VAL A 57 6.78 -9.50 0.38
CA VAL A 57 5.77 -9.69 1.42
C VAL A 57 5.38 -11.17 1.51
N GLU A 58 5.27 -11.68 2.72
CA GLU A 58 4.94 -13.07 2.99
C GLU A 58 3.57 -13.48 2.43
N ASP A 59 3.47 -14.66 1.84
CA ASP A 59 2.19 -15.25 1.44
C ASP A 59 1.38 -15.74 2.65
N GLY A 60 2.06 -16.01 3.75
CA GLY A 60 1.45 -16.40 5.00
C GLY A 60 2.48 -16.77 6.06
N HIS A 61 2.02 -16.77 7.30
CA HIS A 61 2.86 -17.15 8.43
C HIS A 61 2.14 -18.19 9.33
N PHE A 62 2.93 -18.94 10.04
CA PHE A 62 2.42 -19.85 11.07
C PHE A 62 3.31 -19.80 12.32
N SER A 63 2.69 -20.02 13.46
CA SER A 63 3.36 -20.04 14.75
C SER A 63 3.49 -21.46 15.26
N VAL A 64 4.65 -21.80 15.75
CA VAL A 64 4.93 -23.12 16.34
C VAL A 64 5.33 -22.98 17.80
N PHE A 65 4.86 -23.89 18.62
CA PHE A 65 5.19 -23.89 20.06
C PHE A 65 6.65 -24.32 20.31
N LEU A 66 7.16 -25.24 19.50
CA LEU A 66 8.56 -25.66 19.51
C LEU A 66 9.21 -25.32 18.18
N PRO A 67 10.47 -24.89 18.18
CA PRO A 67 11.20 -24.63 16.95
C PRO A 67 11.19 -25.85 16.02
N LEU A 68 11.05 -25.59 14.71
CA LEU A 68 11.17 -26.65 13.71
C LEU A 68 12.56 -27.26 13.73
N THR A 69 12.61 -28.56 13.58
CA THR A 69 13.88 -29.28 13.35
C THR A 69 14.37 -29.06 11.93
N SER A 70 15.67 -29.18 11.70
CA SER A 70 16.26 -29.02 10.35
C SER A 70 15.67 -29.99 9.32
N ALA A 71 15.20 -31.17 9.75
CA ALA A 71 14.53 -32.14 8.88
C ALA A 71 13.16 -31.62 8.42
N GLN A 72 12.38 -31.04 9.31
CA GLN A 72 11.07 -30.44 9.02
C GLN A 72 11.22 -29.20 8.14
N GLU A 73 12.19 -28.33 8.42
CA GLU A 73 12.48 -27.17 7.57
C GLU A 73 12.81 -27.61 6.15
N LYS A 74 13.65 -28.64 6.02
CA LYS A 74 14.00 -29.17 4.72
C LYS A 74 12.81 -29.78 3.98
N GLU A 75 11.95 -30.53 4.66
CA GLU A 75 10.73 -31.09 4.07
C GLU A 75 9.80 -30.00 3.49
N ILE A 76 9.68 -28.86 4.18
CA ILE A 76 8.88 -27.71 3.71
C ILE A 76 9.55 -27.06 2.51
N THR A 77 10.86 -26.84 2.58
CA THR A 77 11.62 -26.21 1.50
C THR A 77 11.65 -27.08 0.24
N ASP A 78 11.73 -28.42 0.39
CA ASP A 78 11.71 -29.36 -0.74
C ASP A 78 10.34 -29.32 -1.49
N LYS A 79 9.29 -28.77 -0.87
CA LYS A 79 7.97 -28.51 -1.50
C LYS A 79 7.93 -27.16 -2.25
N GLY A 80 9.04 -26.44 -2.34
CA GLY A 80 9.14 -25.16 -3.05
C GLY A 80 8.74 -23.94 -2.22
N VAL A 81 8.65 -24.08 -0.89
CA VAL A 81 8.31 -22.98 0.02
C VAL A 81 9.59 -22.35 0.57
N THR A 82 9.73 -21.04 0.45
CA THR A 82 10.81 -20.29 1.11
C THR A 82 10.39 -20.01 2.55
N LEU A 83 11.23 -20.38 3.51
CA LEU A 83 10.99 -20.14 4.93
C LEU A 83 11.95 -19.10 5.48
N GLU A 84 11.44 -18.16 6.23
CA GLU A 84 12.25 -17.27 7.05
C GLU A 84 11.72 -17.25 8.50
N LYS A 85 12.63 -17.31 9.46
CA LYS A 85 12.28 -17.35 10.88
C LYS A 85 12.05 -15.94 11.39
N MET A 86 10.87 -15.70 11.91
CA MET A 86 10.56 -14.48 12.63
C MET A 86 10.75 -14.70 14.13
N SER A 87 11.67 -13.97 14.74
CA SER A 87 11.84 -13.90 16.18
C SER A 87 11.73 -12.47 16.66
N TYR A 88 11.09 -12.27 17.79
CA TYR A 88 10.96 -10.98 18.42
C TYR A 88 11.15 -11.08 19.94
N ILE A 89 11.47 -9.96 20.54
CA ILE A 89 11.47 -9.76 21.98
C ILE A 89 10.68 -8.51 22.32
N ASP A 90 9.95 -8.54 23.39
CA ASP A 90 9.23 -7.39 23.91
C ASP A 90 10.05 -6.76 25.04
N VAL A 91 10.31 -5.45 24.96
CA VAL A 91 11.10 -4.67 25.91
C VAL A 91 10.29 -3.46 26.35
N GLU A 92 10.27 -3.17 27.64
CA GLU A 92 9.68 -1.94 28.14
C GLU A 92 10.58 -0.75 27.79
N ALA A 93 9.98 0.30 27.23
CA ALA A 93 10.68 1.52 26.90
C ALA A 93 10.68 2.49 28.08
N ASP A 94 11.78 3.20 28.30
CA ASP A 94 11.93 4.19 29.38
C ASP A 94 10.91 5.33 29.29
N CYS A 95 10.45 5.64 28.07
CA CYS A 95 9.40 6.63 27.81
C CYS A 95 7.97 6.10 28.02
N GLY A 96 7.82 4.83 28.44
CA GLY A 96 6.55 4.13 28.61
C GLY A 96 6.11 3.41 27.33
N GLY A 97 5.44 2.28 27.54
CA GLY A 97 5.00 1.40 26.45
C GLY A 97 5.95 0.22 26.24
N THR A 98 5.53 -0.68 25.35
CA THR A 98 6.30 -1.89 25.01
C THR A 98 6.80 -1.78 23.57
N LEU A 99 8.09 -1.87 23.40
CA LEU A 99 8.72 -1.98 22.08
C LEU A 99 8.87 -3.46 21.71
N ARG A 100 8.38 -3.83 20.55
CA ARG A 100 8.61 -5.14 19.99
C ARG A 100 9.77 -5.09 19.00
N ILE A 101 10.87 -5.74 19.35
CA ILE A 101 12.10 -5.76 18.57
C ILE A 101 12.13 -7.06 17.77
N PHE A 102 12.14 -6.91 16.45
CA PHE A 102 12.25 -8.02 15.51
C PHE A 102 13.70 -8.16 15.04
N ARG A 103 14.10 -9.41 14.79
CA ARG A 103 15.34 -9.65 14.09
C ARG A 103 15.19 -9.22 12.62
N ASN A 104 16.21 -8.54 12.08
CA ASN A 104 16.21 -8.14 10.68
C ASN A 104 16.06 -9.36 9.76
N ARG A 105 15.11 -9.31 8.84
CA ARG A 105 14.84 -10.32 7.82
C ARG A 105 15.60 -9.99 6.54
N LYS A 106 15.92 -11.03 5.75
CA LYS A 106 16.77 -10.88 4.57
C LYS A 106 16.08 -11.32 3.27
N SER A 107 15.07 -12.15 3.35
CA SER A 107 14.43 -12.77 2.19
C SER A 107 12.95 -12.52 2.10
N ILE A 108 12.27 -12.31 3.23
CA ILE A 108 10.82 -12.15 3.31
C ILE A 108 10.52 -10.92 4.16
N ASP A 109 9.50 -10.16 3.80
CA ASP A 109 9.06 -8.90 4.43
C ASP A 109 10.22 -7.93 4.68
N LEU A 110 10.85 -7.54 3.61
CA LEU A 110 11.94 -6.59 3.65
C LEU A 110 11.45 -5.21 4.07
N ILE A 111 12.28 -4.49 4.81
CA ILE A 111 11.97 -3.17 5.33
C ILE A 111 12.35 -2.10 4.32
N ASP A 112 11.45 -1.15 4.04
CA ASP A 112 11.77 0.09 3.34
C ASP A 112 12.36 1.10 4.34
N ILE A 113 13.50 1.69 3.98
CA ILE A 113 14.20 2.65 4.80
C ILE A 113 13.97 4.04 4.24
N ASP A 114 13.28 4.88 4.99
CA ASP A 114 13.04 6.29 4.62
C ASP A 114 14.31 7.14 4.83
N ASN A 115 15.00 6.93 5.95
CA ASN A 115 16.19 7.69 6.33
C ASN A 115 17.23 6.77 6.96
N GLY A 116 18.49 6.98 6.62
CA GLY A 116 19.60 6.20 7.17
C GLY A 116 20.00 5.03 6.27
N ARG A 117 20.46 3.95 6.89
CA ARG A 117 20.94 2.74 6.23
C ARG A 117 20.49 1.48 6.97
N THR A 118 20.63 0.35 6.35
CA THR A 118 20.37 -0.96 6.95
C THR A 118 21.26 -1.16 8.20
N ALA A 119 20.67 -1.65 9.29
CA ALA A 119 21.40 -2.05 10.50
C ALA A 119 22.22 -3.31 10.18
N GLU A 120 23.54 -3.20 10.27
CA GLU A 120 24.49 -4.27 9.93
C GLU A 120 25.28 -4.74 11.14
N THR A 121 25.45 -3.88 12.14
CA THR A 121 26.31 -4.15 13.28
C THR A 121 25.51 -4.21 14.59
N THR A 122 26.10 -4.84 15.58
CA THR A 122 25.52 -4.92 16.94
C THR A 122 25.36 -3.53 17.53
N GLY A 123 24.16 -3.22 18.01
CA GLY A 123 23.84 -1.91 18.59
C GLY A 123 23.12 -0.97 17.62
N GLU A 124 22.95 -1.37 16.36
CA GLU A 124 22.14 -0.64 15.40
C GLU A 124 20.71 -1.22 15.34
N ALA A 125 19.73 -0.37 15.20
CA ALA A 125 18.33 -0.75 15.11
C ALA A 125 17.59 0.18 14.14
N PHE A 126 16.49 -0.33 13.59
CA PHE A 126 15.49 0.48 12.89
C PHE A 126 14.37 0.82 13.85
N LEU A 127 13.88 2.02 13.72
CA LEU A 127 12.67 2.45 14.41
C LEU A 127 11.63 2.91 13.39
N GLU A 128 10.38 2.71 13.74
CA GLU A 128 9.28 3.24 12.96
C GLU A 128 9.35 4.77 12.94
N LYS A 129 9.15 5.35 11.76
CA LYS A 129 9.19 6.79 11.54
C LYS A 129 8.30 7.57 12.52
N ARG A 130 7.09 7.10 12.72
CA ARG A 130 6.13 7.70 13.63
C ARG A 130 6.65 7.72 15.07
N TYR A 131 7.25 6.63 15.53
CA TYR A 131 7.86 6.56 16.86
C TYR A 131 9.02 7.55 17.01
N CYS A 132 9.86 7.68 15.97
CA CYS A 132 10.95 8.65 15.98
C CYS A 132 10.41 10.09 16.04
N GLU A 133 9.37 10.42 15.29
CA GLU A 133 8.73 11.74 15.29
C GLU A 133 8.07 12.06 16.65
N GLU A 134 7.40 11.09 17.28
CA GLU A 134 6.73 11.25 18.58
C GLU A 134 7.72 11.42 19.75
N HIS A 135 8.97 10.94 19.60
CA HIS A 135 10.01 10.98 20.65
C HIS A 135 11.22 11.84 20.28
N ASP A 136 11.11 12.67 19.24
CA ASP A 136 12.18 13.56 18.76
C ASP A 136 13.53 12.84 18.51
N LEU A 137 13.46 11.60 18.00
CA LEU A 137 14.63 10.79 17.67
C LEU A 137 15.11 11.09 16.25
N SER A 138 16.41 11.17 16.07
CA SER A 138 17.06 11.36 14.76
C SER A 138 18.03 10.23 14.46
N VAL A 139 18.27 10.02 13.14
CA VAL A 139 19.30 9.09 12.67
C VAL A 139 20.67 9.63 13.09
N GLY A 140 21.45 8.83 13.81
CA GLY A 140 22.75 9.26 14.31
C GLY A 140 23.73 8.15 14.46
#